data_58c8b12ecd88d466045a16e1ca8cf8b5
#
_entry.id   58c8b12ecd88d466045a16e1ca8cf8b5
#
_cell.length_a   1.000
_cell.length_b   1.000
_cell.length_c   1.000
_cell.angle_alpha   90.00
_cell.angle_beta   90.00
_cell.angle_gamma   90.00
#
_symmetry.space_group_name_H-M   'P 1'
#
loop_
_entity.id
_entity.type
_entity.pdbx_description
1 polymer ?
#
loop_
_entity_poly.entity_id
_entity_poly.type
_entity_poly.pdbx_seq_one_letter_code
_entity_poly.pdbx_strand_id
1 'polypeptide(L)'
;MDCGYLLPSESAPETEEAIVVCINPACGTANPAGLRYCTRCTTTLPTAPGTILHGRYKIKKLLAMGGFGAVYRAEDQKNPSSEVAIKDMICPDASEFAIRLNFFRREAEILRSLASTPIVPRFIDLIEQDKTAHLIMEFIPGQDLMKIQEANGHQPFAFDQVVEWGKAICDVLHLMHMQTPPLVHRDLKPENIMLRPDGRSIAMIDFGTARDLGKTAKEQMKAKTRVYTEGYAPPEQIIGKPEPRSDLFALAGSLYQLLTGKEPEGSFTGREIEARLGEPNAIPTEQRWLYELIRVNLAEDVQDRYHSAAEIKRDLERRAVTREVSCPQCRTMNKVREPYCRQCAFPLTSETPPCHHCGQVNRMGSRFCIYCGNRMR
;
A
#
# COMPACT_ATOMS: atom_id res chain seq x y z
N MET A 1 -53.79 54.94 32.18
CA MET A 1 -53.89 54.52 30.78
C MET A 1 -52.52 53.99 30.37
N ASP A 2 -52.26 52.74 30.64
CA ASP A 2 -51.00 52.09 30.28
C ASP A 2 -51.17 51.37 28.97
N CYS A 3 -50.46 51.83 27.94
CA CYS A 3 -50.35 51.10 26.67
C CYS A 3 -49.20 50.08 26.77
N GLY A 4 -49.56 48.83 27.05
CA GLY A 4 -48.65 47.72 26.96
C GLY A 4 -48.33 47.39 25.49
N TYR A 5 -47.13 47.71 25.03
CA TYR A 5 -46.55 47.15 23.81
C TYR A 5 -45.96 45.76 24.10
N LEU A 6 -46.61 44.72 23.61
CA LEU A 6 -46.00 43.38 23.51
C LEU A 6 -44.98 43.39 22.38
N LEU A 7 -43.71 43.23 22.72
CA LEU A 7 -42.64 42.92 21.74
C LEU A 7 -42.87 41.52 21.17
N PRO A 8 -42.70 41.30 19.84
CA PRO A 8 -42.76 39.96 19.28
C PRO A 8 -41.59 39.14 19.82
N SER A 9 -41.90 37.94 20.30
CA SER A 9 -40.93 36.96 20.68
C SER A 9 -40.00 36.67 19.49
N GLU A 10 -38.71 36.94 19.63
CA GLU A 10 -37.72 36.45 18.70
C GLU A 10 -37.83 34.91 18.63
N SER A 11 -38.32 34.43 17.49
CA SER A 11 -38.25 33.02 17.13
C SER A 11 -36.78 32.62 17.11
N ALA A 12 -36.40 31.63 17.94
CA ALA A 12 -35.10 31.03 17.88
C ALA A 12 -34.81 30.64 16.42
N PRO A 13 -33.54 30.80 15.95
CA PRO A 13 -33.20 30.41 14.61
C PRO A 13 -33.46 28.91 14.47
N GLU A 14 -34.30 28.54 13.48
CA GLU A 14 -34.46 27.16 13.06
C GLU A 14 -33.06 26.63 12.71
N THR A 15 -32.54 25.71 13.52
CA THR A 15 -31.33 24.99 13.19
C THR A 15 -31.66 24.15 11.96
N GLU A 16 -31.15 24.55 10.79
CA GLU A 16 -31.18 23.68 9.61
C GLU A 16 -30.67 22.30 10.04
N GLU A 17 -31.54 21.30 10.07
CA GLU A 17 -31.17 19.95 10.39
C GLU A 17 -30.14 19.49 9.35
N ALA A 18 -28.91 19.25 9.79
CA ALA A 18 -27.85 18.80 8.92
C ALA A 18 -28.29 17.49 8.23
N ILE A 19 -28.20 17.44 6.93
CA ILE A 19 -28.61 16.30 6.11
C ILE A 19 -27.38 15.53 5.64
N VAL A 20 -27.44 14.20 5.70
CA VAL A 20 -26.44 13.27 5.16
C VAL A 20 -27.05 12.52 3.98
N VAL A 21 -26.45 12.67 2.81
CA VAL A 21 -26.87 11.95 1.59
C VAL A 21 -26.30 10.53 1.64
N CYS A 22 -27.16 9.54 1.33
CA CYS A 22 -26.71 8.15 1.22
C CYS A 22 -25.66 7.99 0.14
N ILE A 23 -24.54 7.39 0.49
CA ILE A 23 -23.38 7.16 -0.39
C ILE A 23 -23.59 6.04 -1.42
N ASN A 24 -24.65 5.25 -1.29
CA ASN A 24 -25.04 4.27 -2.31
C ASN A 24 -25.51 4.99 -3.56
N PRO A 25 -24.78 4.89 -4.70
CA PRO A 25 -25.14 5.62 -5.93
C PRO A 25 -26.54 5.30 -6.46
N ALA A 26 -27.01 4.07 -6.20
CA ALA A 26 -28.37 3.64 -6.59
C ALA A 26 -29.47 4.16 -5.65
N CYS A 27 -29.12 4.79 -4.53
CA CYS A 27 -30.07 5.25 -3.51
C CYS A 27 -30.14 6.78 -3.42
N GLY A 28 -29.05 7.46 -3.12
CA GLY A 28 -28.96 8.93 -3.03
C GLY A 28 -29.93 9.61 -2.05
N THR A 29 -30.58 8.86 -1.13
CA THR A 29 -31.61 9.39 -0.21
C THR A 29 -30.97 10.35 0.79
N ALA A 30 -31.58 11.50 1.00
CA ALA A 30 -31.26 12.42 2.08
C ALA A 30 -31.75 11.86 3.42
N ASN A 31 -30.88 11.84 4.43
CA ASN A 31 -31.17 11.33 5.76
C ASN A 31 -30.86 12.41 6.80
N PRO A 32 -31.59 12.49 7.92
CA PRO A 32 -31.19 13.33 9.04
C PRO A 32 -29.79 13.00 9.55
N ALA A 33 -29.04 14.02 9.93
CA ALA A 33 -27.73 13.81 10.57
C ALA A 33 -27.89 13.00 11.87
N GLY A 34 -26.87 12.17 12.17
CA GLY A 34 -26.87 11.31 13.35
C GLY A 34 -27.44 9.91 13.14
N LEU A 35 -28.09 9.64 12.02
CA LEU A 35 -28.45 8.28 11.66
C LEU A 35 -27.21 7.50 11.20
N ARG A 36 -27.07 6.28 11.68
CA ARG A 36 -25.97 5.36 11.30
C ARG A 36 -26.25 4.63 9.99
N TYR A 37 -27.51 4.48 9.62
CA TYR A 37 -27.94 3.74 8.43
C TYR A 37 -28.97 4.53 7.64
N CYS A 38 -28.89 4.40 6.32
CA CYS A 38 -29.86 5.00 5.41
C CYS A 38 -31.25 4.44 5.66
N THR A 39 -32.24 5.31 5.80
CA THR A 39 -33.65 4.96 6.04
C THR A 39 -34.26 4.17 4.89
N ARG A 40 -33.71 4.28 3.66
CA ARG A 40 -34.25 3.61 2.47
C ARG A 40 -33.54 2.28 2.14
N CYS A 41 -32.20 2.24 2.18
CA CYS A 41 -31.44 1.09 1.70
C CYS A 41 -30.52 0.47 2.77
N THR A 42 -30.60 0.92 3.99
CA THR A 42 -29.81 0.42 5.15
C THR A 42 -28.27 0.53 4.99
N THR A 43 -27.79 1.16 3.92
CA THR A 43 -26.35 1.44 3.77
C THR A 43 -25.88 2.31 4.93
N THR A 44 -24.70 2.02 5.48
CA THR A 44 -24.08 2.82 6.53
C THR A 44 -23.85 4.25 6.03
N LEU A 45 -24.27 5.22 6.83
CA LEU A 45 -24.10 6.64 6.52
C LEU A 45 -22.81 7.17 7.13
N PRO A 46 -22.14 8.12 6.47
CA PRO A 46 -21.01 8.82 7.07
C PRO A 46 -21.47 9.73 8.22
N THR A 47 -20.58 9.97 9.18
CA THR A 47 -20.79 10.97 10.23
C THR A 47 -20.82 12.36 9.63
N ALA A 48 -21.85 13.14 9.96
CA ALA A 48 -22.04 14.48 9.42
C ALA A 48 -20.93 15.45 9.81
N PRO A 49 -20.52 16.36 8.91
CA PRO A 49 -19.67 17.48 9.28
C PRO A 49 -20.29 18.30 10.43
N GLY A 50 -19.44 18.80 11.33
CA GLY A 50 -19.87 19.52 12.54
C GLY A 50 -20.14 18.63 13.74
N THR A 51 -20.34 17.32 13.57
CA THR A 51 -20.48 16.37 14.69
C THR A 51 -19.20 16.36 15.55
N ILE A 52 -19.38 16.37 16.89
CA ILE A 52 -18.29 16.29 17.85
C ILE A 52 -18.22 14.85 18.37
N LEU A 53 -17.15 14.14 18.02
CA LEU A 53 -16.87 12.80 18.53
C LEU A 53 -16.15 12.89 19.88
N HIS A 54 -16.58 12.09 20.84
CA HIS A 54 -15.98 11.96 22.18
C HIS A 54 -15.77 13.31 22.92
N GLY A 55 -16.63 14.31 22.63
CA GLY A 55 -16.53 15.65 23.23
C GLY A 55 -15.25 16.41 22.88
N ARG A 56 -14.51 15.98 21.86
CA ARG A 56 -13.19 16.52 21.52
C ARG A 56 -12.95 16.74 20.03
N TYR A 57 -13.37 15.83 19.17
CA TYR A 57 -12.98 15.87 17.77
C TYR A 57 -14.15 16.31 16.89
N LYS A 58 -14.08 17.52 16.34
CA LYS A 58 -15.12 18.07 15.45
C LYS A 58 -14.87 17.64 14.02
N ILE A 59 -15.75 16.81 13.46
CA ILE A 59 -15.67 16.35 12.08
C ILE A 59 -15.76 17.53 11.11
N LYS A 60 -14.81 17.65 10.20
CA LYS A 60 -14.78 18.65 9.13
C LYS A 60 -15.22 18.09 7.80
N LYS A 61 -14.72 16.90 7.43
CA LYS A 61 -14.93 16.31 6.10
C LYS A 61 -14.70 14.81 6.12
N LEU A 62 -15.52 14.09 5.37
CA LEU A 62 -15.24 12.71 4.98
C LEU A 62 -14.11 12.69 3.94
N LEU A 63 -13.06 11.89 4.17
CA LEU A 63 -11.91 11.71 3.26
C LEU A 63 -12.06 10.46 2.41
N ALA A 64 -12.45 9.35 3.04
CA ALA A 64 -12.64 8.06 2.38
C ALA A 64 -13.68 7.24 3.12
N MET A 65 -14.36 6.32 2.43
CA MET A 65 -15.27 5.35 3.01
C MET A 65 -15.22 4.04 2.26
N GLY A 66 -15.16 2.93 2.98
CA GLY A 66 -15.09 1.59 2.42
C GLY A 66 -15.69 0.54 3.34
N GLY A 67 -15.56 -0.74 2.97
CA GLY A 67 -16.17 -1.85 3.70
C GLY A 67 -15.67 -2.05 5.15
N PHE A 68 -14.51 -1.52 5.48
CA PHE A 68 -13.89 -1.64 6.82
C PHE A 68 -14.08 -0.41 7.69
N GLY A 69 -14.39 0.75 7.12
CA GLY A 69 -14.52 1.98 7.87
C GLY A 69 -14.64 3.23 7.01
N ALA A 70 -14.76 4.34 7.70
CA ALA A 70 -14.69 5.67 7.13
C ALA A 70 -13.52 6.45 7.72
N VAL A 71 -12.91 7.33 6.93
CA VAL A 71 -11.83 8.20 7.38
C VAL A 71 -12.29 9.64 7.27
N TYR A 72 -12.15 10.37 8.37
CA TYR A 72 -12.55 11.77 8.46
C TYR A 72 -11.37 12.67 8.76
N ARG A 73 -11.38 13.88 8.22
CA ARG A 73 -10.60 15.01 8.73
C ARG A 73 -11.38 15.66 9.86
N ALA A 74 -10.76 15.88 10.99
CA ALA A 74 -11.37 16.49 12.16
C ALA A 74 -10.43 17.51 12.80
N GLU A 75 -11.01 18.45 13.56
CA GLU A 75 -10.31 19.41 14.39
C GLU A 75 -10.26 18.89 15.82
N ASP A 76 -9.09 18.89 16.43
CA ASP A 76 -8.95 18.59 17.86
C ASP A 76 -9.27 19.84 18.69
N GLN A 77 -10.43 19.88 19.34
CA GLN A 77 -10.87 21.03 20.13
C GLN A 77 -9.98 21.33 21.35
N LYS A 78 -9.16 20.36 21.80
CA LYS A 78 -8.12 20.58 22.81
C LYS A 78 -6.87 21.25 22.24
N ASN A 79 -6.66 21.15 20.94
CA ASN A 79 -5.59 21.79 20.22
C ASN A 79 -6.10 22.29 18.85
N PRO A 80 -6.81 23.44 18.81
CA PRO A 80 -7.52 23.91 17.62
C PRO A 80 -6.63 24.18 16.39
N SER A 81 -5.31 24.33 16.59
CA SER A 81 -4.34 24.44 15.50
C SER A 81 -3.94 23.08 14.90
N SER A 82 -4.39 21.98 15.50
CA SER A 82 -4.04 20.62 15.07
C SER A 82 -5.25 19.93 14.43
N GLU A 83 -5.07 19.44 13.21
CA GLU A 83 -6.02 18.58 12.56
C GLU A 83 -5.61 17.12 12.71
N VAL A 84 -6.61 16.25 12.77
CA VAL A 84 -6.43 14.81 12.92
C VAL A 84 -7.18 14.05 11.85
N ALA A 85 -6.69 12.88 11.51
CA ALA A 85 -7.44 11.88 10.76
C ALA A 85 -8.08 10.92 11.75
N ILE A 86 -9.38 10.64 11.57
CA ILE A 86 -10.12 9.68 12.38
C ILE A 86 -10.61 8.58 11.47
N LYS A 87 -10.11 7.36 11.70
CA LYS A 87 -10.63 6.15 11.07
C LYS A 87 -11.71 5.57 11.97
N ASP A 88 -12.95 5.55 11.48
CA ASP A 88 -14.12 5.04 12.17
C ASP A 88 -14.42 3.61 11.72
N MET A 89 -14.62 2.71 12.68
CA MET A 89 -14.94 1.31 12.40
C MET A 89 -16.39 1.15 11.98
N ILE A 90 -16.60 0.68 10.76
CA ILE A 90 -17.92 0.25 10.28
C ILE A 90 -18.05 -1.26 10.50
N CYS A 91 -19.04 -1.67 11.27
CA CYS A 91 -19.33 -3.07 11.56
C CYS A 91 -20.83 -3.36 11.35
N PRO A 92 -21.25 -3.73 10.11
CA PRO A 92 -22.64 -4.04 9.83
C PRO A 92 -23.13 -5.32 10.54
N ASP A 93 -22.24 -6.29 10.71
CA ASP A 93 -22.54 -7.57 11.37
C ASP A 93 -21.88 -7.62 12.76
N ALA A 94 -22.70 -7.72 13.80
CA ALA A 94 -22.24 -7.81 15.19
C ALA A 94 -21.31 -9.02 15.42
N SER A 95 -21.43 -10.08 14.63
CA SER A 95 -20.55 -11.27 14.74
C SER A 95 -19.11 -10.98 14.29
N GLU A 96 -18.90 -9.97 13.46
CA GLU A 96 -17.57 -9.54 13.00
C GLU A 96 -16.91 -8.50 13.92
N PHE A 97 -17.63 -7.99 14.92
CA PHE A 97 -17.14 -6.88 15.74
C PHE A 97 -15.76 -7.15 16.36
N ALA A 98 -15.60 -8.29 17.03
CA ALA A 98 -14.32 -8.63 17.66
C ALA A 98 -13.16 -8.74 16.65
N ILE A 99 -13.46 -9.23 15.45
CA ILE A 99 -12.47 -9.36 14.38
C ILE A 99 -12.05 -7.97 13.89
N ARG A 100 -13.02 -7.08 13.60
CA ARG A 100 -12.76 -5.72 13.12
C ARG A 100 -12.06 -4.87 14.18
N LEU A 101 -12.45 -4.99 15.42
CA LEU A 101 -11.79 -4.31 16.55
C LEU A 101 -10.32 -4.72 16.67
N ASN A 102 -10.01 -6.00 16.50
CA ASN A 102 -8.64 -6.48 16.51
C ASN A 102 -7.80 -5.88 15.37
N PHE A 103 -8.40 -5.58 14.19
CA PHE A 103 -7.69 -4.87 13.13
C PHE A 103 -7.35 -3.44 13.55
N PHE A 104 -8.28 -2.70 14.16
CA PHE A 104 -8.05 -1.34 14.64
C PHE A 104 -6.98 -1.28 15.74
N ARG A 105 -7.06 -2.17 16.73
CA ARG A 105 -6.04 -2.28 17.78
C ARG A 105 -4.66 -2.53 17.20
N ARG A 106 -4.59 -3.43 16.24
CA ARG A 106 -3.34 -3.77 15.59
C ARG A 106 -2.78 -2.61 14.78
N GLU A 107 -3.59 -1.92 13.98
CA GLU A 107 -3.17 -0.74 13.25
C GLU A 107 -2.62 0.34 14.20
N ALA A 108 -3.28 0.53 15.35
CA ALA A 108 -2.78 1.42 16.41
C ALA A 108 -1.42 0.97 16.97
N GLU A 109 -1.21 -0.32 17.22
CA GLU A 109 0.08 -0.88 17.66
C GLU A 109 1.18 -0.66 16.62
N ILE A 110 0.88 -0.85 15.35
CA ILE A 110 1.82 -0.63 14.25
C ILE A 110 2.24 0.84 14.20
N LEU A 111 1.28 1.77 14.21
CA LEU A 111 1.59 3.20 14.20
C LEU A 111 2.46 3.61 15.41
N ARG A 112 2.19 3.04 16.61
CA ARG A 112 3.03 3.27 17.80
C ARG A 112 4.45 2.73 17.61
N SER A 113 4.58 1.53 17.05
CA SER A 113 5.90 0.89 16.83
C SER A 113 6.76 1.62 15.80
N LEU A 114 6.12 2.34 14.87
CA LEU A 114 6.76 3.12 13.81
C LEU A 114 6.87 4.62 14.13
N ALA A 115 6.58 5.05 15.36
CA ALA A 115 6.52 6.46 15.76
C ALA A 115 7.80 7.26 15.54
N SER A 116 8.97 6.60 15.45
CA SER A 116 10.25 7.23 15.12
C SER A 116 10.41 7.58 13.64
N THR A 117 9.49 7.14 12.78
CA THR A 117 9.58 7.25 11.33
C THR A 117 8.81 8.47 10.84
N PRO A 118 9.45 9.47 10.20
CA PRO A 118 8.80 10.74 9.85
C PRO A 118 7.75 10.60 8.74
N ILE A 119 7.79 9.51 7.97
CA ILE A 119 6.84 9.27 6.88
C ILE A 119 5.67 8.35 7.27
N VAL A 120 5.49 8.08 8.57
CA VAL A 120 4.33 7.35 9.10
C VAL A 120 3.49 8.32 9.92
N PRO A 121 2.16 8.36 9.77
CA PRO A 121 1.32 9.22 10.59
C PRO A 121 1.50 8.92 12.07
N ARG A 122 1.66 9.96 12.86
CA ARG A 122 1.79 9.81 14.31
C ARG A 122 0.47 9.28 14.90
N PHE A 123 0.54 8.21 15.69
CA PHE A 123 -0.57 7.74 16.51
C PHE A 123 -0.92 8.81 17.56
N ILE A 124 -2.23 9.06 17.75
CA ILE A 124 -2.73 10.00 18.77
C ILE A 124 -3.53 9.26 19.81
N ASP A 125 -4.58 8.50 19.40
CA ASP A 125 -5.44 7.80 20.34
C ASP A 125 -6.16 6.62 19.65
N LEU A 126 -6.66 5.67 20.45
CA LEU A 126 -7.62 4.65 20.04
C LEU A 126 -8.75 4.64 21.06
N ILE A 127 -9.93 5.03 20.62
CA ILE A 127 -11.10 5.14 21.48
C ILE A 127 -12.07 4.02 21.12
N GLU A 128 -12.39 3.17 22.09
CA GLU A 128 -13.33 2.06 21.96
C GLU A 128 -14.53 2.36 22.86
N GLN A 129 -15.70 2.48 22.26
CA GLN A 129 -16.93 2.80 22.98
C GLN A 129 -18.16 2.24 22.23
N ASP A 130 -19.14 1.69 22.97
CA ASP A 130 -20.48 1.35 22.47
C ASP A 130 -20.49 0.54 21.15
N LYS A 131 -19.62 -0.47 21.04
CA LYS A 131 -19.41 -1.29 19.84
C LYS A 131 -18.93 -0.48 18.63
N THR A 132 -18.19 0.59 18.87
CA THR A 132 -17.44 1.34 17.86
C THR A 132 -15.99 1.45 18.25
N ALA A 133 -15.13 1.71 17.28
CA ALA A 133 -13.72 2.02 17.49
C ALA A 133 -13.32 3.16 16.58
N HIS A 134 -12.61 4.14 17.13
CA HIS A 134 -12.06 5.26 16.40
C HIS A 134 -10.56 5.29 16.61
N LEU A 135 -9.81 5.14 15.53
CA LEU A 135 -8.36 5.33 15.51
C LEU A 135 -8.05 6.78 15.13
N ILE A 136 -7.44 7.51 16.02
CA ILE A 136 -7.08 8.91 15.85
C ILE A 136 -5.59 9.01 15.57
N MET A 137 -5.23 9.66 14.46
CA MET A 137 -3.85 9.81 14.02
C MET A 137 -3.61 11.20 13.41
N GLU A 138 -2.37 11.52 13.15
CA GLU A 138 -1.96 12.72 12.43
C GLU A 138 -2.69 12.82 11.09
N PHE A 139 -3.29 13.98 10.82
CA PHE A 139 -3.79 14.26 9.48
C PHE A 139 -2.62 14.66 8.58
N ILE A 140 -2.44 13.93 7.49
CA ILE A 140 -1.45 14.24 6.47
C ILE A 140 -2.13 15.09 5.39
N PRO A 141 -1.82 16.39 5.30
CA PRO A 141 -2.34 17.21 4.23
C PRO A 141 -1.67 16.87 2.90
N GLY A 142 -2.40 17.02 1.80
CA GLY A 142 -1.93 16.70 0.46
C GLY A 142 -2.86 15.74 -0.27
N GLN A 143 -2.34 15.13 -1.31
CA GLN A 143 -3.03 14.11 -2.11
C GLN A 143 -2.15 12.86 -2.20
N ASP A 144 -2.77 11.71 -2.41
CA ASP A 144 -2.02 10.50 -2.72
C ASP A 144 -1.38 10.58 -4.12
N LEU A 145 -0.29 9.83 -4.29
CA LEU A 145 0.52 9.89 -5.52
C LEU A 145 -0.25 9.40 -6.74
N MET A 146 -1.22 8.49 -6.57
CA MET A 146 -2.09 8.04 -7.66
C MET A 146 -2.95 9.18 -8.18
N LYS A 147 -3.68 9.87 -7.30
CA LYS A 147 -4.53 11.02 -7.69
C LYS A 147 -3.73 12.14 -8.33
N ILE A 148 -2.52 12.41 -7.85
CA ILE A 148 -1.65 13.42 -8.48
C ILE A 148 -1.30 12.99 -9.89
N GLN A 149 -0.95 11.71 -10.09
CA GLN A 149 -0.59 11.19 -11.40
C GLN A 149 -1.77 11.18 -12.37
N GLU A 150 -2.97 10.78 -11.91
CA GLU A 150 -4.21 10.86 -12.68
C GLU A 150 -4.54 12.31 -13.09
N ALA A 151 -4.47 13.25 -12.15
CA ALA A 151 -4.72 14.67 -12.41
C ALA A 151 -3.74 15.29 -13.42
N ASN A 152 -2.51 14.77 -13.49
CA ASN A 152 -1.48 15.19 -14.44
C ASN A 152 -1.47 14.35 -15.75
N GLY A 153 -2.53 13.58 -16.03
CA GLY A 153 -2.63 12.73 -17.22
C GLY A 153 -1.63 11.58 -17.22
N HIS A 154 -1.42 10.96 -16.08
CA HIS A 154 -0.50 9.84 -15.85
C HIS A 154 0.97 10.12 -16.23
N GLN A 155 1.39 11.38 -16.12
CA GLN A 155 2.78 11.72 -16.37
C GLN A 155 3.71 11.16 -15.30
N PRO A 156 4.91 10.71 -15.68
CA PRO A 156 5.93 10.27 -14.73
C PRO A 156 6.33 11.35 -13.74
N PHE A 157 6.64 10.96 -12.51
CA PHE A 157 7.34 11.83 -11.57
C PHE A 157 8.83 11.96 -11.91
N ALA A 158 9.46 13.00 -11.40
CA ALA A 158 10.89 13.20 -11.60
C ALA A 158 11.70 12.02 -11.04
N PHE A 159 12.64 11.50 -11.84
CA PHE A 159 13.43 10.31 -11.51
C PHE A 159 14.08 10.36 -10.13
N ASP A 160 14.77 11.46 -9.82
CA ASP A 160 15.44 11.61 -8.53
C ASP A 160 14.46 11.65 -7.35
N GLN A 161 13.27 12.21 -7.56
CA GLN A 161 12.22 12.24 -6.55
C GLN A 161 11.70 10.84 -6.24
N VAL A 162 11.49 10.02 -7.26
CA VAL A 162 11.07 8.61 -7.09
C VAL A 162 12.15 7.81 -6.36
N VAL A 163 13.42 8.04 -6.65
CA VAL A 163 14.54 7.41 -5.93
C VAL A 163 14.53 7.79 -4.45
N GLU A 164 14.36 9.08 -4.11
CA GLU A 164 14.31 9.52 -2.70
C GLU A 164 13.10 8.93 -1.96
N TRP A 165 11.95 8.88 -2.61
CA TRP A 165 10.76 8.23 -2.03
C TRP A 165 10.98 6.73 -1.81
N GLY A 166 11.59 6.04 -2.77
CA GLY A 166 11.96 4.63 -2.62
C GLY A 166 12.84 4.37 -1.40
N LYS A 167 13.84 5.23 -1.14
CA LYS A 167 14.71 5.14 0.06
C LYS A 167 13.90 5.30 1.34
N ALA A 168 13.02 6.32 1.40
CA ALA A 168 12.20 6.58 2.57
C ALA A 168 11.24 5.42 2.87
N ILE A 169 10.60 4.84 1.83
CA ILE A 169 9.74 3.67 1.99
C ILE A 169 10.56 2.45 2.47
N CYS A 170 11.77 2.24 1.95
CA CYS A 170 12.64 1.17 2.41
C CYS A 170 12.96 1.26 3.91
N ASP A 171 13.10 2.44 4.48
CA ASP A 171 13.32 2.62 5.93
C ASP A 171 12.12 2.10 6.74
N VAL A 172 10.90 2.41 6.33
CA VAL A 172 9.69 1.90 6.99
C VAL A 172 9.60 0.39 6.86
N LEU A 173 9.74 -0.13 5.63
CA LEU A 173 9.68 -1.58 5.39
C LEU A 173 10.76 -2.33 6.20
N HIS A 174 11.97 -1.78 6.29
CA HIS A 174 13.02 -2.38 7.10
C HIS A 174 12.63 -2.49 8.56
N LEU A 175 12.11 -1.40 9.17
CA LEU A 175 11.64 -1.40 10.55
C LEU A 175 10.48 -2.39 10.78
N MET A 176 9.57 -2.50 9.83
CA MET A 176 8.46 -3.46 9.89
C MET A 176 8.97 -4.90 9.83
N HIS A 177 9.86 -5.20 8.89
CA HIS A 177 10.37 -6.55 8.67
C HIS A 177 11.30 -7.05 9.78
N MET A 178 11.96 -6.14 10.51
CA MET A 178 12.82 -6.46 11.66
C MET A 178 12.08 -6.73 12.95
N GLN A 179 10.75 -6.54 13.00
CA GLN A 179 9.95 -6.89 14.16
C GLN A 179 9.92 -8.40 14.40
N THR A 180 9.59 -8.80 15.61
CA THR A 180 9.48 -10.23 15.99
C THR A 180 8.06 -10.51 16.55
N PRO A 181 7.19 -11.18 15.80
CA PRO A 181 7.40 -11.68 14.43
C PRO A 181 7.44 -10.56 13.37
N PRO A 182 8.03 -10.81 12.19
CA PRO A 182 8.09 -9.82 11.11
C PRO A 182 6.70 -9.32 10.72
N LEU A 183 6.60 -8.02 10.49
CA LEU A 183 5.38 -7.35 10.05
C LEU A 183 5.44 -7.08 8.55
N VAL A 184 4.43 -7.49 7.81
CA VAL A 184 4.30 -7.31 6.35
C VAL A 184 3.16 -6.35 6.05
N HIS A 185 3.40 -5.32 5.21
CA HIS A 185 2.42 -4.27 4.88
C HIS A 185 1.26 -4.79 4.02
N ARG A 186 1.56 -5.51 2.93
CA ARG A 186 0.64 -6.23 2.05
C ARG A 186 -0.22 -5.38 1.10
N ASP A 187 -0.24 -4.08 1.24
CA ASP A 187 -0.99 -3.17 0.35
C ASP A 187 -0.21 -1.88 0.07
N LEU A 188 1.09 -2.03 -0.22
CA LEU A 188 1.92 -0.89 -0.64
C LEU A 188 1.62 -0.56 -2.11
N LYS A 189 1.17 0.68 -2.35
CA LYS A 189 0.83 1.20 -3.67
C LYS A 189 0.74 2.73 -3.64
N PRO A 190 0.75 3.44 -4.79
CA PRO A 190 0.73 4.90 -4.84
C PRO A 190 -0.47 5.55 -4.14
N GLU A 191 -1.64 4.90 -4.08
CA GLU A 191 -2.82 5.40 -3.36
C GLU A 191 -2.61 5.45 -1.84
N ASN A 192 -1.69 4.64 -1.31
CA ASN A 192 -1.36 4.60 0.12
C ASN A 192 -0.12 5.45 0.45
N ILE A 193 0.32 6.31 -0.47
CA ILE A 193 1.46 7.22 -0.30
C ILE A 193 1.00 8.65 -0.58
N MET A 194 0.96 9.47 0.45
CA MET A 194 0.60 10.90 0.36
C MET A 194 1.82 11.75 0.04
N LEU A 195 1.71 12.68 -0.89
CA LEU A 195 2.69 13.76 -1.07
C LEU A 195 2.35 14.90 -0.12
N ARG A 196 3.32 15.30 0.70
CA ARG A 196 3.13 16.44 1.62
C ARG A 196 3.16 17.78 0.86
N PRO A 197 2.65 18.86 1.45
CA PRO A 197 2.56 20.18 0.78
C PRO A 197 3.90 20.79 0.35
N ASP A 198 5.03 20.29 0.89
CA ASP A 198 6.37 20.72 0.47
C ASP A 198 6.74 20.21 -0.95
N GLY A 199 5.91 19.37 -1.55
CA GLY A 199 6.11 18.78 -2.86
C GLY A 199 7.29 17.81 -2.95
N ARG A 200 7.87 17.41 -1.83
CA ARG A 200 9.08 16.56 -1.74
C ARG A 200 8.93 15.36 -0.83
N SER A 201 8.49 15.58 0.40
CA SER A 201 8.35 14.52 1.39
C SER A 201 7.03 13.78 1.22
N ILE A 202 7.06 12.50 1.57
CA ILE A 202 5.89 11.61 1.50
C ILE A 202 5.46 11.15 2.89
N ALA A 203 4.27 10.59 2.97
CA ALA A 203 3.81 9.82 4.11
C ALA A 203 3.10 8.54 3.64
N MET A 204 3.45 7.41 4.21
CA MET A 204 2.74 6.15 4.01
C MET A 204 1.51 6.15 4.91
N ILE A 205 0.34 5.87 4.34
CA ILE A 205 -0.93 5.78 5.06
C ILE A 205 -1.51 4.37 4.91
N ASP A 206 -2.46 4.02 5.78
CA ASP A 206 -3.20 2.75 5.79
C ASP A 206 -2.34 1.49 6.05
N PHE A 207 -2.13 1.22 7.33
CA PHE A 207 -1.51 -0.01 7.83
C PHE A 207 -2.53 -1.08 8.21
N GLY A 208 -3.81 -0.89 7.87
CA GLY A 208 -4.92 -1.78 8.27
C GLY A 208 -4.82 -3.21 7.69
N THR A 209 -4.08 -3.40 6.61
CA THR A 209 -3.81 -4.71 6.00
C THR A 209 -2.55 -5.39 6.54
N ALA A 210 -1.70 -4.65 7.25
CA ALA A 210 -0.43 -5.16 7.75
C ALA A 210 -0.61 -6.29 8.78
N ARG A 211 0.22 -7.34 8.68
CA ARG A 211 0.12 -8.56 9.50
C ARG A 211 1.49 -9.02 9.98
N ASP A 212 1.53 -9.57 11.22
CA ASP A 212 2.67 -10.37 11.65
C ASP A 212 2.55 -11.81 11.13
N LEU A 213 3.66 -12.44 10.89
CA LEU A 213 3.75 -13.81 10.40
C LEU A 213 3.58 -14.87 11.50
N GLY A 214 3.45 -14.44 12.77
CA GLY A 214 3.36 -15.34 13.91
C GLY A 214 1.97 -15.96 14.16
N LYS A 215 0.91 -15.52 13.44
CA LYS A 215 -0.45 -16.07 13.62
C LYS A 215 -0.70 -17.25 12.69
N THR A 216 -1.36 -18.28 13.24
CA THR A 216 -1.62 -19.54 12.53
C THR A 216 -2.49 -19.37 11.29
N ALA A 217 -2.25 -20.19 10.26
CA ALA A 217 -3.03 -20.24 9.02
C ALA A 217 -4.56 -20.36 9.24
N LYS A 218 -5.01 -20.95 10.36
CA LYS A 218 -6.43 -21.06 10.73
C LYS A 218 -7.08 -19.72 11.06
N GLU A 219 -6.34 -18.77 11.66
CA GLU A 219 -6.84 -17.42 11.94
C GLU A 219 -6.86 -16.56 10.68
N GLN A 220 -5.97 -16.86 9.74
CA GLN A 220 -5.92 -16.20 8.42
C GLN A 220 -7.05 -16.67 7.49
N MET A 221 -7.46 -17.93 7.55
CA MET A 221 -8.54 -18.49 6.72
C MET A 221 -9.95 -18.03 7.13
N LYS A 222 -10.16 -17.60 8.38
CA LYS A 222 -11.44 -17.04 8.82
C LYS A 222 -11.71 -15.63 8.28
N ALA A 223 -10.69 -14.89 7.91
CA ALA A 223 -10.86 -13.62 7.21
C ALA A 223 -11.16 -13.91 5.73
N LYS A 224 -12.43 -14.00 5.37
CA LYS A 224 -12.94 -14.25 4.00
C LYS A 224 -12.53 -13.19 2.96
N THR A 225 -11.84 -12.14 3.33
CA THR A 225 -11.40 -11.09 2.43
C THR A 225 -9.92 -11.28 2.09
N ARG A 226 -9.67 -11.83 0.91
CA ARG A 226 -8.37 -11.72 0.26
C ARG A 226 -8.24 -10.26 -0.21
N VAL A 227 -7.65 -9.43 0.65
CA VAL A 227 -7.36 -8.03 0.30
C VAL A 227 -6.01 -8.04 -0.41
N TYR A 228 -6.01 -7.84 -1.70
CA TYR A 228 -4.82 -7.55 -2.49
C TYR A 228 -5.20 -6.63 -3.66
N THR A 229 -4.28 -5.80 -4.07
CA THR A 229 -4.42 -4.95 -5.25
C THR A 229 -3.73 -5.65 -6.42
N GLU A 230 -4.47 -5.85 -7.49
CA GLU A 230 -3.95 -6.48 -8.71
C GLU A 230 -2.75 -5.68 -9.24
N GLY A 231 -1.76 -6.38 -9.78
CA GLY A 231 -0.52 -5.77 -10.26
C GLY A 231 0.55 -5.56 -9.18
N TYR A 232 0.17 -5.24 -7.94
CA TYR A 232 1.10 -5.00 -6.82
C TYR A 232 1.28 -6.21 -5.92
N ALA A 233 0.33 -7.14 -5.90
CA ALA A 233 0.40 -8.33 -5.08
C ALA A 233 1.18 -9.46 -5.78
N PRO A 234 2.24 -10.00 -5.13
CA PRO A 234 2.99 -11.12 -5.67
C PRO A 234 2.25 -12.45 -5.51
N PRO A 235 2.66 -13.50 -6.25
CA PRO A 235 2.01 -14.82 -6.24
C PRO A 235 1.85 -15.41 -4.84
N GLU A 236 2.87 -15.33 -3.99
CA GLU A 236 2.79 -15.87 -2.63
C GLU A 236 1.75 -15.14 -1.76
N GLN A 237 1.53 -13.86 -1.97
CA GLN A 237 0.48 -13.12 -1.26
C GLN A 237 -0.91 -13.51 -1.76
N ILE A 238 -1.09 -13.71 -3.06
CA ILE A 238 -2.35 -14.16 -3.67
C ILE A 238 -2.78 -15.52 -3.11
N ILE A 239 -1.84 -16.42 -2.88
CA ILE A 239 -2.12 -17.73 -2.27
C ILE A 239 -2.18 -17.70 -0.73
N GLY A 240 -2.08 -16.50 -0.11
CA GLY A 240 -2.22 -16.32 1.33
C GLY A 240 -0.97 -16.62 2.17
N LYS A 241 0.21 -16.61 1.56
CA LYS A 241 1.51 -16.83 2.22
C LYS A 241 2.46 -15.64 2.05
N PRO A 242 2.03 -14.40 2.42
CA PRO A 242 2.90 -13.24 2.30
C PRO A 242 4.12 -13.37 3.21
N GLU A 243 5.24 -12.81 2.77
CA GLU A 243 6.47 -12.69 3.54
C GLU A 243 7.08 -11.27 3.36
N PRO A 244 8.13 -10.86 4.10
CA PRO A 244 8.73 -9.53 3.95
C PRO A 244 9.09 -9.15 2.52
N ARG A 245 9.51 -10.10 1.69
CA ARG A 245 9.83 -9.87 0.28
C ARG A 245 8.60 -9.65 -0.61
N SER A 246 7.39 -9.91 -0.10
CA SER A 246 6.15 -9.54 -0.79
C SER A 246 5.99 -8.01 -0.85
N ASP A 247 6.42 -7.29 0.20
CA ASP A 247 6.41 -5.82 0.19
C ASP A 247 7.47 -5.24 -0.77
N LEU A 248 8.58 -5.95 -1.01
CA LEU A 248 9.60 -5.52 -1.97
C LEU A 248 9.09 -5.61 -3.42
N PHE A 249 8.25 -6.60 -3.71
CA PHE A 249 7.53 -6.70 -4.97
C PHE A 249 6.56 -5.52 -5.15
N ALA A 250 5.75 -5.23 -4.14
CA ALA A 250 4.81 -4.11 -4.15
C ALA A 250 5.52 -2.75 -4.27
N LEU A 251 6.67 -2.58 -3.60
CA LEU A 251 7.55 -1.42 -3.76
C LEU A 251 8.01 -1.27 -5.20
N ALA A 252 8.48 -2.35 -5.83
CA ALA A 252 8.94 -2.33 -7.21
C ALA A 252 7.81 -1.94 -8.19
N GLY A 253 6.60 -2.49 -8.01
CA GLY A 253 5.41 -2.11 -8.77
C GLY A 253 5.07 -0.62 -8.59
N SER A 254 5.13 -0.12 -7.36
CA SER A 254 4.90 1.30 -7.05
C SER A 254 5.94 2.20 -7.72
N LEU A 255 7.23 1.88 -7.62
CA LEU A 255 8.30 2.64 -8.29
C LEU A 255 8.14 2.63 -9.81
N TYR A 256 7.75 1.49 -10.40
CA TYR A 256 7.47 1.40 -11.84
C TYR A 256 6.38 2.37 -12.27
N GLN A 257 5.24 2.37 -11.56
CA GLN A 257 4.13 3.26 -11.87
C GLN A 257 4.53 4.73 -11.74
N LEU A 258 5.19 5.10 -10.65
CA LEU A 258 5.63 6.48 -10.42
C LEU A 258 6.59 6.96 -11.51
N LEU A 259 7.45 6.09 -12.04
CA LEU A 259 8.41 6.38 -13.11
C LEU A 259 7.81 6.40 -14.51
N THR A 260 6.70 5.71 -14.74
CA THR A 260 6.19 5.50 -16.09
C THR A 260 4.79 6.04 -16.31
N GLY A 261 4.04 6.28 -15.25
CA GLY A 261 2.60 6.59 -15.30
C GLY A 261 1.72 5.37 -15.62
N LYS A 262 2.30 4.18 -15.76
CA LYS A 262 1.58 2.95 -16.10
C LYS A 262 1.40 2.07 -14.87
N GLU A 263 0.22 1.52 -14.69
CA GLU A 263 -0.02 0.53 -13.65
C GLU A 263 0.79 -0.76 -13.92
N PRO A 264 1.33 -1.40 -12.86
CA PRO A 264 2.05 -2.65 -13.02
C PRO A 264 1.07 -3.82 -13.24
N GLU A 265 1.51 -4.78 -14.05
CA GLU A 265 0.81 -6.06 -14.29
C GLU A 265 1.54 -7.23 -13.59
N GLY A 266 1.96 -7.01 -12.36
CA GLY A 266 2.69 -8.01 -11.59
C GLY A 266 4.02 -8.41 -12.25
N SER A 267 4.31 -9.70 -12.26
CA SER A 267 5.56 -10.22 -12.85
C SER A 267 5.64 -10.05 -14.37
N PHE A 268 4.52 -9.80 -15.06
CA PHE A 268 4.55 -9.50 -16.50
C PHE A 268 5.30 -8.19 -16.78
N THR A 269 5.10 -7.18 -15.94
CA THR A 269 5.86 -5.91 -16.00
C THR A 269 7.37 -6.15 -15.88
N GLY A 270 7.80 -7.10 -15.05
CA GLY A 270 9.22 -7.48 -14.94
C GLY A 270 9.80 -7.99 -16.27
N ARG A 271 9.03 -8.81 -17.01
CA ARG A 271 9.42 -9.32 -18.34
C ARG A 271 9.45 -8.20 -19.40
N GLU A 272 8.48 -7.28 -19.36
CA GLU A 272 8.46 -6.10 -20.23
C GLU A 272 9.71 -5.22 -20.00
N ILE A 273 10.06 -4.96 -18.75
CA ILE A 273 11.27 -4.20 -18.40
C ILE A 273 12.52 -4.93 -18.93
N GLU A 274 12.59 -6.24 -18.79
CA GLU A 274 13.73 -7.03 -19.28
C GLU A 274 13.90 -6.89 -20.78
N ALA A 275 12.83 -7.01 -21.56
CA ALA A 275 12.86 -6.79 -23.01
C ALA A 275 13.39 -5.39 -23.34
N ARG A 276 12.84 -4.35 -22.70
CA ARG A 276 13.28 -2.94 -22.91
C ARG A 276 14.73 -2.69 -22.49
N LEU A 277 15.23 -3.36 -21.46
CA LEU A 277 16.64 -3.29 -21.06
C LEU A 277 17.57 -3.93 -22.10
N GLY A 278 17.08 -4.89 -22.89
CA GLY A 278 17.79 -5.48 -24.02
C GLY A 278 17.86 -4.57 -25.26
N GLU A 279 16.93 -3.62 -25.40
CA GLU A 279 16.87 -2.71 -26.54
C GLU A 279 17.79 -1.50 -26.35
N PRO A 280 18.56 -1.11 -27.39
CA PRO A 280 19.34 0.13 -27.35
C PRO A 280 18.43 1.36 -27.19
N ASN A 281 18.77 2.25 -26.25
CA ASN A 281 18.09 3.53 -26.02
C ASN A 281 16.61 3.45 -25.59
N ALA A 282 16.04 2.29 -25.33
CA ALA A 282 14.66 2.16 -24.83
C ALA A 282 14.49 2.72 -23.40
N ILE A 283 15.56 2.75 -22.63
CA ILE A 283 15.64 3.32 -21.29
C ILE A 283 16.92 4.17 -21.22
N PRO A 284 16.84 5.44 -20.73
CA PRO A 284 18.01 6.29 -20.54
C PRO A 284 19.10 5.58 -19.72
N THR A 285 20.37 5.69 -20.15
CA THR A 285 21.48 4.95 -19.54
C THR A 285 21.60 5.18 -18.04
N GLU A 286 21.41 6.42 -17.59
CA GLU A 286 21.47 6.83 -16.19
C GLU A 286 20.34 6.26 -15.33
N GLN A 287 19.25 5.79 -15.95
CA GLN A 287 18.09 5.23 -15.28
C GLN A 287 18.08 3.70 -15.31
N ARG A 288 18.84 3.06 -16.17
CA ARG A 288 18.82 1.60 -16.41
C ARG A 288 18.96 0.77 -15.13
N TRP A 289 19.80 1.22 -14.20
CA TRP A 289 20.01 0.55 -12.93
C TRP A 289 18.72 0.46 -12.08
N LEU A 290 17.87 1.49 -12.11
CA LEU A 290 16.61 1.48 -11.33
C LEU A 290 15.58 0.54 -11.97
N TYR A 291 15.47 0.55 -13.30
CA TYR A 291 14.62 -0.43 -14.00
C TYR A 291 15.09 -1.87 -13.75
N GLU A 292 16.40 -2.09 -13.67
CA GLU A 292 16.95 -3.40 -13.29
C GLU A 292 16.59 -3.79 -11.85
N LEU A 293 16.69 -2.86 -10.90
CA LEU A 293 16.28 -3.07 -9.51
C LEU A 293 14.78 -3.43 -9.43
N ILE A 294 13.93 -2.69 -10.16
CA ILE A 294 12.50 -2.95 -10.26
C ILE A 294 12.24 -4.36 -10.84
N ARG A 295 12.87 -4.69 -11.97
CA ARG A 295 12.73 -5.99 -12.63
C ARG A 295 13.06 -7.15 -11.69
N VAL A 296 14.16 -7.04 -10.98
CA VAL A 296 14.58 -8.08 -10.02
C VAL A 296 13.53 -8.32 -8.94
N ASN A 297 12.91 -7.26 -8.41
CA ASN A 297 11.91 -7.41 -7.36
C ASN A 297 10.51 -7.80 -7.88
N LEU A 298 10.24 -7.68 -9.18
CA LEU A 298 9.03 -8.20 -9.83
C LEU A 298 9.15 -9.67 -10.27
N ALA A 299 10.20 -10.38 -9.85
CA ALA A 299 10.34 -11.81 -10.11
C ALA A 299 9.19 -12.62 -9.48
N GLU A 300 8.73 -13.67 -10.18
CA GLU A 300 7.69 -14.59 -9.68
C GLU A 300 8.18 -15.35 -8.46
N ASP A 301 9.40 -15.93 -8.56
CA ASP A 301 10.02 -16.60 -7.42
C ASP A 301 10.55 -15.57 -6.42
N VAL A 302 10.08 -15.68 -5.19
CA VAL A 302 10.51 -14.81 -4.10
C VAL A 302 12.00 -14.88 -3.82
N GLN A 303 12.67 -16.01 -4.14
CA GLN A 303 14.11 -16.19 -3.96
C GLN A 303 14.94 -15.35 -4.96
N ASP A 304 14.34 -14.99 -6.09
CA ASP A 304 15.01 -14.18 -7.11
C ASP A 304 14.95 -12.68 -6.80
N ARG A 305 14.19 -12.27 -5.77
CA ARG A 305 14.11 -10.87 -5.30
C ARG A 305 15.23 -10.53 -4.32
N TYR A 306 15.38 -9.25 -4.02
CA TYR A 306 16.23 -8.79 -2.91
C TYR A 306 15.80 -9.45 -1.59
N HIS A 307 16.76 -9.65 -0.68
CA HIS A 307 16.47 -10.30 0.61
C HIS A 307 15.86 -9.35 1.64
N SER A 308 16.12 -8.04 1.51
CA SER A 308 15.63 -7.05 2.46
C SER A 308 15.46 -5.66 1.85
N ALA A 309 14.60 -4.84 2.47
CA ALA A 309 14.47 -3.43 2.14
C ALA A 309 15.78 -2.63 2.35
N ALA A 310 16.61 -3.03 3.31
CA ALA A 310 17.91 -2.41 3.54
C ALA A 310 18.88 -2.62 2.38
N GLU A 311 18.81 -3.77 1.69
CA GLU A 311 19.61 -4.00 0.48
C GLU A 311 19.13 -3.13 -0.68
N ILE A 312 17.80 -3.01 -0.89
CA ILE A 312 17.23 -2.12 -1.89
C ILE A 312 17.66 -0.67 -1.62
N LYS A 313 17.52 -0.21 -0.37
CA LYS A 313 17.93 1.15 0.01
C LYS A 313 19.39 1.44 -0.34
N ARG A 314 20.29 0.52 -0.02
CA ARG A 314 21.73 0.64 -0.33
C ARG A 314 21.97 0.79 -1.83
N ASP A 315 21.25 0.05 -2.66
CA ASP A 315 21.39 0.11 -4.10
C ASP A 315 20.74 1.39 -4.68
N LEU A 316 19.63 1.88 -4.09
CA LEU A 316 19.07 3.21 -4.40
C LEU A 316 20.05 4.35 -4.06
N GLU A 317 20.76 4.27 -2.93
CA GLU A 317 21.78 5.23 -2.52
C GLU A 317 23.00 5.22 -3.46
N ARG A 318 23.42 4.03 -3.87
CA ARG A 318 24.58 3.84 -4.78
C ARG A 318 24.23 4.07 -6.26
N ARG A 319 22.95 4.15 -6.60
CA ARG A 319 22.46 4.17 -7.98
C ARG A 319 23.01 3.02 -8.83
N ALA A 320 23.04 1.83 -8.24
CA ALA A 320 23.61 0.64 -8.87
C ALA A 320 23.01 -0.63 -8.27
N VAL A 321 22.79 -1.64 -9.10
CA VAL A 321 22.37 -2.98 -8.65
C VAL A 321 23.61 -3.75 -8.22
N THR A 322 23.74 -4.00 -6.91
CA THR A 322 24.88 -4.72 -6.33
C THR A 322 24.50 -6.12 -5.83
N ARG A 323 23.24 -6.51 -5.98
CA ARG A 323 22.75 -7.82 -5.54
C ARG A 323 23.57 -8.94 -6.16
N GLU A 324 23.93 -9.90 -5.33
CA GLU A 324 24.54 -11.15 -5.74
C GLU A 324 23.56 -12.32 -5.60
N VAL A 325 23.65 -13.31 -6.48
CA VAL A 325 22.90 -14.55 -6.44
C VAL A 325 23.84 -15.72 -6.20
N SER A 326 23.42 -16.64 -5.31
CA SER A 326 24.20 -17.85 -5.04
C SER A 326 24.04 -18.84 -6.19
N CYS A 327 25.14 -19.39 -6.68
CA CYS A 327 25.10 -20.47 -7.66
C CYS A 327 24.43 -21.72 -7.06
N PRO A 328 23.39 -22.28 -7.70
CA PRO A 328 22.73 -23.50 -7.20
C PRO A 328 23.66 -24.71 -7.11
N GLN A 329 24.71 -24.77 -7.95
CA GLN A 329 25.62 -25.90 -8.02
C GLN A 329 26.78 -25.82 -7.03
N CYS A 330 27.47 -24.64 -6.95
CA CYS A 330 28.71 -24.53 -6.14
C CYS A 330 28.60 -23.47 -5.03
N ARG A 331 27.45 -22.80 -4.88
CA ARG A 331 27.16 -21.75 -3.89
C ARG A 331 28.05 -20.50 -3.99
N THR A 332 28.86 -20.36 -5.02
CA THR A 332 29.62 -19.13 -5.26
C THR A 332 28.66 -17.98 -5.55
N MET A 333 28.89 -16.83 -4.92
CA MET A 333 28.10 -15.59 -5.16
C MET A 333 28.49 -15.00 -6.51
N ASN A 334 27.50 -14.62 -7.33
CA ASN A 334 27.66 -14.06 -8.66
C ASN A 334 26.76 -12.83 -8.78
N LYS A 335 27.09 -11.90 -9.66
CA LYS A 335 26.19 -10.75 -9.93
C LYS A 335 24.92 -11.23 -10.63
N VAL A 336 23.79 -10.56 -10.37
CA VAL A 336 22.46 -10.94 -10.88
C VAL A 336 22.40 -11.17 -12.40
N ARG A 337 23.24 -10.50 -13.17
CA ARG A 337 23.26 -10.61 -14.65
C ARG A 337 24.38 -11.47 -15.21
N GLU A 338 25.16 -12.10 -14.39
CA GLU A 338 26.17 -13.03 -14.93
C GLU A 338 25.43 -14.25 -15.51
N PRO A 339 25.59 -14.53 -16.82
CA PRO A 339 24.87 -15.65 -17.45
C PRO A 339 25.36 -17.00 -16.96
N TYR A 340 26.59 -17.04 -16.43
CA TYR A 340 27.23 -18.24 -15.91
C TYR A 340 27.93 -17.96 -14.58
N CYS A 341 27.94 -18.97 -13.72
CA CYS A 341 28.73 -18.92 -12.49
C CYS A 341 30.22 -18.71 -12.78
N ARG A 342 30.80 -17.69 -12.18
CA ARG A 342 32.24 -17.37 -12.33
C ARG A 342 33.17 -18.46 -11.86
N GLN A 343 32.67 -19.40 -11.03
CA GLN A 343 33.48 -20.48 -10.47
C GLN A 343 33.30 -21.82 -11.21
N CYS A 344 32.05 -22.23 -11.52
CA CYS A 344 31.78 -23.57 -12.07
C CYS A 344 31.09 -23.51 -13.46
N ALA A 345 30.92 -22.32 -14.03
CA ALA A 345 30.25 -22.10 -15.31
C ALA A 345 28.81 -22.62 -15.38
N PHE A 346 28.16 -22.85 -14.23
CA PHE A 346 26.73 -23.23 -14.18
C PHE A 346 25.89 -22.05 -14.68
N PRO A 347 24.87 -22.27 -15.56
CA PRO A 347 23.99 -21.20 -16.03
C PRO A 347 23.22 -20.59 -14.85
N LEU A 348 23.28 -19.26 -14.70
CA LEU A 348 22.63 -18.51 -13.63
C LEU A 348 21.36 -17.79 -14.09
N THR A 349 21.15 -17.64 -15.40
CA THR A 349 19.96 -17.05 -15.97
C THR A 349 18.97 -18.17 -16.32
N SER A 350 17.68 -17.90 -16.15
CA SER A 350 16.60 -18.82 -16.51
C SER A 350 16.45 -19.04 -18.01
N GLU A 351 17.16 -18.31 -18.84
CA GLU A 351 17.23 -18.54 -20.27
C GLU A 351 18.09 -19.78 -20.55
N THR A 352 17.45 -20.93 -20.59
CA THR A 352 18.08 -22.09 -21.24
C THR A 352 18.29 -21.72 -22.69
N PRO A 353 19.51 -21.88 -23.23
CA PRO A 353 19.73 -21.66 -24.65
C PRO A 353 18.74 -22.51 -25.43
N PRO A 354 18.16 -21.98 -26.50
CA PRO A 354 17.26 -22.77 -27.33
C PRO A 354 17.99 -24.02 -27.83
N CYS A 355 17.25 -25.10 -27.96
CA CYS A 355 17.83 -26.34 -28.49
C CYS A 355 18.50 -26.08 -29.85
N HIS A 356 19.76 -26.40 -29.98
CA HIS A 356 20.55 -26.20 -31.18
C HIS A 356 19.98 -26.95 -32.40
N HIS A 357 19.10 -27.96 -32.18
CA HIS A 357 18.52 -28.73 -33.26
C HIS A 357 17.12 -28.23 -33.69
N CYS A 358 16.23 -27.86 -32.74
CA CYS A 358 14.87 -27.48 -33.06
C CYS A 358 14.52 -26.00 -32.65
N GLY A 359 15.44 -25.26 -32.07
CA GLY A 359 15.23 -23.88 -31.65
C GLY A 359 14.29 -23.68 -30.44
N GLN A 360 13.72 -24.73 -29.88
CA GLN A 360 12.77 -24.62 -28.77
C GLN A 360 13.49 -24.47 -27.43
N VAL A 361 12.97 -23.57 -26.60
CA VAL A 361 13.48 -23.33 -25.25
C VAL A 361 13.06 -24.49 -24.32
N ASN A 362 13.96 -24.99 -23.52
CA ASN A 362 13.76 -26.12 -22.61
C ASN A 362 13.82 -25.66 -21.16
N ARG A 363 13.46 -26.56 -20.23
CA ARG A 363 13.67 -26.31 -18.80
C ARG A 363 15.15 -26.32 -18.45
N MET A 364 15.57 -25.44 -17.54
CA MET A 364 16.96 -25.38 -17.06
C MET A 364 17.40 -26.75 -16.55
N GLY A 365 18.62 -27.16 -16.93
CA GLY A 365 19.17 -28.46 -16.53
C GLY A 365 18.65 -29.66 -17.33
N SER A 366 17.81 -29.47 -18.34
CA SER A 366 17.39 -30.53 -19.23
C SER A 366 18.58 -31.11 -19.99
N ARG A 367 18.87 -32.39 -19.79
CA ARG A 367 19.92 -33.10 -20.55
C ARG A 367 19.52 -33.39 -22.00
N PHE A 368 18.24 -33.42 -22.26
CA PHE A 368 17.64 -33.65 -23.58
C PHE A 368 16.52 -32.67 -23.83
N CYS A 369 16.35 -32.24 -25.07
CA CYS A 369 15.25 -31.39 -25.48
C CYS A 369 13.91 -32.14 -25.36
N ILE A 370 12.96 -31.57 -24.63
CA ILE A 370 11.62 -32.17 -24.43
C ILE A 370 10.76 -32.19 -25.71
N TYR A 371 11.16 -31.40 -26.73
CA TYR A 371 10.41 -31.31 -28.00
C TYR A 371 10.98 -32.20 -29.07
N CYS A 372 12.31 -32.36 -29.19
CA CYS A 372 12.91 -33.14 -30.27
C CYS A 372 13.80 -34.32 -29.78
N GLY A 373 13.95 -34.51 -28.48
CA GLY A 373 14.75 -35.56 -27.89
C GLY A 373 16.27 -35.42 -28.01
N ASN A 374 16.76 -34.39 -28.72
CA ASN A 374 18.22 -34.19 -28.88
C ASN A 374 18.87 -33.70 -27.56
N ARG A 375 20.12 -34.12 -27.38
CA ARG A 375 20.92 -33.75 -26.19
C ARG A 375 21.16 -32.24 -26.20
N MET A 376 20.84 -31.59 -25.08
CA MET A 376 21.17 -30.19 -24.85
C MET A 376 22.66 -30.08 -24.50
N ARG A 377 23.32 -29.05 -25.02
CA ARG A 377 24.74 -28.78 -24.71
C ARG A 377 24.88 -27.93 -23.46
#